data_7a03a80032c1241f73ef558c691ed2f4
#
_entry.id   7a03a80032c1241f73ef558c691ed2f4
#
_cell.length_a   1.000
_cell.length_b   1.000
_cell.length_c   1.000
_cell.angle_alpha   90.00
_cell.angle_beta   90.00
_cell.angle_gamma   90.00
#
_symmetry.space_group_name_H-M   'P 1'
#
loop_
_entity.id
_entity.type
_entity.pdbx_description
1 polymer ?
#
loop_
_entity_poly.entity_id
_entity_poly.type
_entity_poly.pdbx_seq_one_letter_code
_entity_poly.pdbx_strand_id
1 'polypeptide(L)'
;LYFMSRAGSHVVPDPVHMPETQVTPTAIVDAVLSGPSAGIAQAVSDAVPSGVSLSDEGATIDPNGVVTVNFTGLHDRLGDDARRRLGAQLLWSLTAIPRVTGLLVTSNGFPFTLPGARADGVLELAGQQGYQILSRASTVDLFGVREGVPGRVTGDGGFDPWGAVEVTAADLAVSLDGDTVAVIDDTGNALLMG
;
A
#
# COMPACT_ATOMS: atom_id res chain seq x y z
N LEU A 1 5.24 -5.20 -4.95
CA LEU A 1 3.84 -5.49 -4.72
C LEU A 1 3.19 -4.38 -3.92
N TYR A 2 1.87 -4.38 -3.84
CA TYR A 2 1.12 -3.43 -3.01
C TYR A 2 0.06 -4.17 -2.21
N PHE A 3 -0.08 -3.81 -0.93
CA PHE A 3 -1.10 -4.33 -0.03
C PHE A 3 -1.90 -3.17 0.57
N MET A 4 -3.10 -3.46 1.07
CA MET A 4 -3.94 -2.42 1.66
C MET A 4 -3.40 -2.03 3.03
N SER A 5 -3.41 -0.72 3.36
CA SER A 5 -3.22 -0.28 4.73
C SER A 5 -4.31 -0.90 5.63
N ARG A 6 -4.07 -1.06 6.92
CA ARG A 6 -5.10 -1.58 7.85
C ARG A 6 -6.38 -0.74 7.88
N ALA A 7 -6.26 0.55 7.66
CA ALA A 7 -7.41 1.44 7.53
C ALA A 7 -8.17 1.24 6.21
N GLY A 8 -7.60 0.51 5.24
CA GLY A 8 -8.22 0.25 3.94
C GLY A 8 -8.31 1.45 3.01
N SER A 9 -7.59 2.52 3.29
CA SER A 9 -7.65 3.80 2.55
C SER A 9 -6.49 4.04 1.60
N HIS A 10 -5.37 3.34 1.78
CA HIS A 10 -4.15 3.50 0.98
C HIS A 10 -3.57 2.15 0.59
N VAL A 11 -2.74 2.12 -0.44
CA VAL A 11 -1.90 0.99 -0.78
C VAL A 11 -0.48 1.22 -0.26
N VAL A 12 0.08 0.19 0.35
CA VAL A 12 1.42 0.20 0.95
C VAL A 12 2.34 -0.66 0.07
N PRO A 13 3.49 -0.12 -0.37
CA PRO A 13 4.42 -0.89 -1.18
C PRO A 13 5.12 -1.97 -0.34
N ASP A 14 5.20 -3.17 -0.90
CA ASP A 14 5.99 -4.29 -0.42
C ASP A 14 7.08 -4.62 -1.47
N PRO A 15 8.32 -4.18 -1.25
CA PRO A 15 9.38 -4.43 -2.22
C PRO A 15 9.76 -5.90 -2.24
N VAL A 16 9.55 -6.56 -3.38
CA VAL A 16 9.96 -7.94 -3.65
C VAL A 16 10.99 -7.94 -4.76
N HIS A 17 12.08 -8.65 -4.55
CA HIS A 17 13.10 -8.84 -5.58
C HIS A 17 12.69 -9.95 -6.52
N MET A 18 12.54 -9.64 -7.81
CA MET A 18 12.20 -10.58 -8.87
C MET A 18 13.09 -10.31 -10.07
N PRO A 19 13.73 -11.33 -10.67
CA PRO A 19 14.48 -11.16 -11.92
C PRO A 19 13.59 -10.58 -13.02
N GLU A 20 14.09 -9.64 -13.79
CA GLU A 20 13.32 -8.93 -14.83
C GLU A 20 12.63 -9.88 -15.81
N THR A 21 13.28 -10.99 -16.16
CA THR A 21 12.73 -12.01 -17.07
C THR A 21 11.57 -12.80 -16.47
N GLN A 22 11.36 -12.71 -15.15
CA GLN A 22 10.27 -13.37 -14.43
C GLN A 22 9.13 -12.42 -14.07
N VAL A 23 9.27 -11.12 -14.35
CA VAL A 23 8.22 -10.12 -14.10
C VAL A 23 7.12 -10.28 -15.15
N THR A 24 6.16 -11.16 -14.86
CA THR A 24 5.00 -11.45 -15.71
C THR A 24 3.70 -11.19 -14.92
N PRO A 25 2.56 -10.94 -15.58
CA PRO A 25 1.29 -10.78 -14.88
C PRO A 25 0.98 -11.94 -13.93
N THR A 26 1.17 -13.17 -14.37
CA THR A 26 0.98 -14.37 -13.55
C THR A 26 1.88 -14.35 -12.31
N ALA A 27 3.19 -14.10 -12.47
CA ALA A 27 4.13 -14.10 -11.35
C ALA A 27 3.81 -12.97 -10.33
N ILE A 28 3.39 -11.80 -10.79
CA ILE A 28 2.95 -10.72 -9.89
C ILE A 28 1.69 -11.11 -9.11
N VAL A 29 0.70 -11.70 -9.79
CA VAL A 29 -0.54 -12.13 -9.12
C VAL A 29 -0.26 -13.26 -8.14
N ASP A 30 0.55 -14.26 -8.50
CA ASP A 30 0.97 -15.34 -7.59
C ASP A 30 1.70 -14.79 -6.35
N ALA A 31 2.56 -13.79 -6.54
CA ALA A 31 3.25 -13.16 -5.44
C ALA A 31 2.28 -12.38 -4.52
N VAL A 32 1.26 -11.72 -5.09
CA VAL A 32 0.17 -11.08 -4.29
C VAL A 32 -0.61 -12.13 -3.52
N LEU A 33 -0.96 -13.26 -4.16
CA LEU A 33 -1.69 -14.37 -3.52
C LEU A 33 -0.89 -15.05 -2.39
N SER A 34 0.44 -14.95 -2.44
CA SER A 34 1.33 -15.45 -1.38
C SER A 34 1.29 -14.57 -0.11
N GLY A 35 0.67 -13.40 -0.19
CA GLY A 35 0.52 -12.45 0.90
C GLY A 35 1.73 -11.52 1.10
N PRO A 36 1.62 -10.58 2.06
CA PRO A 36 2.66 -9.60 2.33
C PRO A 36 3.89 -10.21 3.00
N SER A 37 5.05 -9.61 2.75
CA SER A 37 6.29 -9.98 3.41
C SER A 37 6.17 -9.83 4.94
N ALA A 38 6.96 -10.62 5.69
CA ALA A 38 6.94 -10.60 7.15
C ALA A 38 7.23 -9.19 7.72
N GLY A 39 8.00 -8.37 7.00
CA GLY A 39 8.37 -7.03 7.42
C GLY A 39 7.20 -6.05 7.49
N ILE A 40 6.19 -6.22 6.64
CA ILE A 40 5.02 -5.33 6.61
C ILE A 40 3.71 -5.99 7.01
N ALA A 41 3.68 -7.30 7.19
CA ALA A 41 2.45 -8.07 7.44
C ALA A 41 1.60 -7.54 8.61
N GLN A 42 2.24 -6.95 9.63
CA GLN A 42 1.53 -6.36 10.75
C GLN A 42 0.92 -4.98 10.44
N ALA A 43 1.41 -4.28 9.43
CA ALA A 43 0.98 -2.93 9.07
C ALA A 43 -0.10 -2.92 7.96
N VAL A 44 -0.28 -4.03 7.25
CA VAL A 44 -1.17 -4.13 6.10
C VAL A 44 -2.27 -5.17 6.31
N SER A 45 -3.23 -5.16 5.40
CA SER A 45 -4.22 -6.22 5.22
C SER A 45 -4.19 -6.69 3.78
N ASP A 46 -4.40 -7.98 3.56
CA ASP A 46 -4.60 -8.54 2.23
C ASP A 46 -6.06 -8.34 1.81
N ALA A 47 -6.25 -7.82 0.59
CA ALA A 47 -7.59 -7.65 0.02
C ALA A 47 -8.04 -8.89 -0.75
N VAL A 48 -7.16 -9.86 -0.98
CA VAL A 48 -7.52 -11.13 -1.60
C VAL A 48 -8.23 -12.00 -0.55
N PRO A 49 -9.45 -12.48 -0.83
CA PRO A 49 -10.15 -13.37 0.08
C PRO A 49 -9.41 -14.71 0.22
N SER A 50 -9.49 -15.31 1.41
CA SER A 50 -8.93 -16.64 1.64
C SER A 50 -9.59 -17.69 0.74
N GLY A 51 -8.78 -18.62 0.22
CA GLY A 51 -9.24 -19.68 -0.67
C GLY A 51 -9.39 -19.27 -2.15
N VAL A 52 -9.04 -18.03 -2.49
CA VAL A 52 -8.90 -17.60 -3.88
C VAL A 52 -7.54 -18.03 -4.41
N SER A 53 -7.53 -18.56 -5.60
CA SER A 53 -6.33 -18.94 -6.34
C SER A 53 -6.40 -18.48 -7.78
N LEU A 54 -5.25 -18.38 -8.43
CA LEU A 54 -5.20 -18.14 -9.87
C LEU A 54 -5.61 -19.40 -10.60
N SER A 55 -6.37 -19.27 -11.72
CA SER A 55 -6.68 -20.40 -12.57
C SER A 55 -5.46 -20.88 -13.34
N ASP A 56 -5.52 -22.09 -13.91
CA ASP A 56 -4.44 -22.67 -14.71
C ASP A 56 -4.08 -21.80 -15.94
N GLU A 57 -4.99 -20.96 -16.40
CA GLU A 57 -4.77 -20.02 -17.51
C GLU A 57 -3.87 -18.84 -17.08
N GLY A 58 -3.71 -18.61 -15.79
CA GLY A 58 -2.89 -17.55 -15.25
C GLY A 58 -3.46 -16.16 -15.49
N ALA A 59 -2.54 -15.19 -15.57
CA ALA A 59 -2.85 -13.81 -15.93
C ALA A 59 -2.16 -13.44 -17.24
N THR A 60 -2.88 -12.75 -18.13
CA THR A 60 -2.41 -12.36 -19.46
C THR A 60 -2.49 -10.85 -19.64
N ILE A 61 -1.64 -10.29 -20.50
CA ILE A 61 -1.69 -8.88 -20.87
C ILE A 61 -1.94 -8.74 -22.38
N ASP A 62 -2.88 -7.89 -22.74
CA ASP A 62 -3.19 -7.61 -24.14
C ASP A 62 -2.28 -6.49 -24.73
N PRO A 63 -2.32 -6.25 -26.06
CA PRO A 63 -1.53 -5.19 -26.69
C PRO A 63 -1.87 -3.77 -26.21
N ASN A 64 -3.05 -3.54 -25.60
CA ASN A 64 -3.48 -2.26 -25.06
C ASN A 64 -3.01 -2.06 -23.60
N GLY A 65 -2.37 -3.08 -23.01
CA GLY A 65 -1.89 -3.02 -21.63
C GLY A 65 -2.94 -3.42 -20.59
N VAL A 66 -4.07 -4.00 -21.00
CA VAL A 66 -5.06 -4.54 -20.06
C VAL A 66 -4.64 -5.94 -19.61
N VAL A 67 -4.51 -6.10 -18.30
CA VAL A 67 -4.23 -7.41 -17.71
C VAL A 67 -5.56 -8.09 -17.40
N THR A 68 -5.75 -9.30 -17.92
CA THR A 68 -6.87 -10.18 -17.55
C THR A 68 -6.40 -11.21 -16.55
N VAL A 69 -7.07 -11.28 -15.41
CA VAL A 69 -6.77 -12.23 -14.34
C VAL A 69 -7.99 -13.11 -14.12
N ASN A 70 -7.82 -14.43 -14.27
CA ASN A 70 -8.88 -15.39 -14.00
C ASN A 70 -8.63 -16.11 -12.66
N PHE A 71 -9.52 -15.87 -11.70
CA PHE A 71 -9.44 -16.51 -10.39
C PHE A 71 -10.40 -17.71 -10.28
N THR A 72 -10.05 -18.62 -9.38
CA THR A 72 -10.95 -19.62 -8.83
C THR A 72 -11.23 -19.30 -7.37
N GLY A 73 -12.42 -19.61 -6.89
CA GLY A 73 -12.80 -19.36 -5.49
C GLY A 73 -13.22 -17.92 -5.18
N LEU A 74 -13.22 -17.02 -6.16
CA LEU A 74 -13.71 -15.66 -5.97
C LEU A 74 -15.25 -15.65 -6.05
N HIS A 75 -15.91 -15.28 -4.95
CA HIS A 75 -17.37 -15.37 -4.83
C HIS A 75 -18.06 -14.04 -5.14
N ASP A 76 -19.20 -14.10 -5.83
CA ASP A 76 -20.05 -12.93 -6.14
C ASP A 76 -20.60 -12.20 -4.92
N ARG A 77 -20.57 -12.84 -3.75
CA ARG A 77 -21.01 -12.24 -2.47
C ARG A 77 -20.02 -11.27 -1.86
N LEU A 78 -18.86 -11.07 -2.49
CA LEU A 78 -17.91 -10.06 -2.02
C LEU A 78 -18.53 -8.67 -2.13
N GLY A 79 -18.63 -7.95 -1.03
CA GLY A 79 -19.21 -6.59 -1.01
C GLY A 79 -18.37 -5.59 -1.79
N ASP A 80 -18.96 -4.47 -2.21
CA ASP A 80 -18.32 -3.47 -3.07
C ASP A 80 -17.01 -2.93 -2.50
N ASP A 81 -16.93 -2.69 -1.19
CA ASP A 81 -15.68 -2.19 -0.57
C ASP A 81 -14.56 -3.22 -0.63
N ALA A 82 -14.87 -4.50 -0.46
CA ALA A 82 -13.88 -5.55 -0.60
C ALA A 82 -13.45 -5.71 -2.07
N ARG A 83 -14.37 -5.60 -3.02
CA ARG A 83 -14.07 -5.60 -4.46
C ARG A 83 -13.22 -4.40 -4.87
N ARG A 84 -13.49 -3.20 -4.33
CA ARG A 84 -12.65 -2.01 -4.58
C ARG A 84 -11.22 -2.23 -4.09
N ARG A 85 -11.06 -2.72 -2.85
CA ARG A 85 -9.73 -3.00 -2.28
C ARG A 85 -8.97 -4.06 -3.05
N LEU A 86 -9.65 -5.14 -3.43
CA LEU A 86 -9.08 -6.17 -4.29
C LEU A 86 -8.57 -5.60 -5.62
N GLY A 87 -9.42 -4.82 -6.30
CA GLY A 87 -9.06 -4.17 -7.55
C GLY A 87 -7.87 -3.23 -7.42
N ALA A 88 -7.86 -2.41 -6.36
CA ALA A 88 -6.74 -1.51 -6.09
C ALA A 88 -5.44 -2.27 -5.82
N GLN A 89 -5.45 -3.26 -4.93
CA GLN A 89 -4.27 -4.06 -4.60
C GLN A 89 -3.67 -4.74 -5.83
N LEU A 90 -4.49 -5.38 -6.65
CA LEU A 90 -4.06 -6.06 -7.87
C LEU A 90 -3.53 -5.06 -8.89
N LEU A 91 -4.30 -4.01 -9.20
CA LEU A 91 -3.93 -3.05 -10.24
C LEU A 91 -2.63 -2.32 -9.89
N TRP A 92 -2.49 -1.83 -8.64
CA TRP A 92 -1.24 -1.21 -8.20
C TRP A 92 -0.05 -2.17 -8.26
N SER A 93 -0.23 -3.43 -7.88
CA SER A 93 0.84 -4.44 -7.98
C SER A 93 1.25 -4.71 -9.43
N LEU A 94 0.30 -4.74 -10.34
CA LEU A 94 0.52 -4.96 -11.76
C LEU A 94 1.22 -3.77 -12.45
N THR A 95 1.22 -2.56 -11.85
CA THR A 95 1.99 -1.41 -12.38
C THR A 95 3.50 -1.63 -12.34
N ALA A 96 4.00 -2.67 -11.66
CA ALA A 96 5.38 -3.12 -11.78
C ALA A 96 5.74 -3.55 -13.20
N ILE A 97 4.75 -3.91 -14.01
CA ILE A 97 4.92 -4.26 -15.42
C ILE A 97 4.74 -3.00 -16.27
N PRO A 98 5.74 -2.63 -17.10
CA PRO A 98 5.61 -1.49 -17.99
C PRO A 98 4.38 -1.61 -18.91
N ARG A 99 3.71 -0.48 -19.16
CA ARG A 99 2.55 -0.36 -20.04
C ARG A 99 1.25 -0.99 -19.53
N VAL A 100 1.17 -1.45 -18.31
CA VAL A 100 -0.13 -1.82 -17.73
C VAL A 100 -1.00 -0.57 -17.61
N THR A 101 -2.19 -0.63 -18.22
CA THR A 101 -3.17 0.46 -18.26
C THR A 101 -4.45 0.13 -17.49
N GLY A 102 -4.76 -1.17 -17.34
CA GLY A 102 -5.99 -1.60 -16.71
C GLY A 102 -5.98 -3.06 -16.30
N LEU A 103 -7.02 -3.43 -15.56
CA LEU A 103 -7.25 -4.76 -15.01
C LEU A 103 -8.67 -5.22 -15.35
N LEU A 104 -8.78 -6.42 -15.88
CA LEU A 104 -10.03 -7.15 -16.03
C LEU A 104 -9.97 -8.41 -15.14
N VAL A 105 -10.99 -8.61 -14.31
CA VAL A 105 -11.06 -9.78 -13.43
C VAL A 105 -12.18 -10.68 -13.88
N THR A 106 -11.90 -11.98 -13.94
CA THR A 106 -12.90 -13.04 -14.11
C THR A 106 -12.81 -14.02 -12.95
N SER A 107 -13.90 -14.70 -12.68
CA SER A 107 -13.97 -15.80 -11.71
C SER A 107 -14.52 -17.05 -12.38
N ASN A 108 -13.74 -18.12 -12.42
CA ASN A 108 -14.08 -19.35 -13.14
C ASN A 108 -14.48 -19.08 -14.61
N GLY A 109 -13.81 -18.12 -15.27
CA GLY A 109 -14.10 -17.71 -16.64
C GLY A 109 -15.29 -16.76 -16.82
N PHE A 110 -16.02 -16.42 -15.77
CA PHE A 110 -17.12 -15.46 -15.82
C PHE A 110 -16.67 -14.07 -15.40
N PRO A 111 -17.21 -12.98 -16.00
CA PRO A 111 -16.88 -11.63 -15.62
C PRO A 111 -17.11 -11.37 -14.12
N PHE A 112 -16.10 -10.80 -13.45
CA PHE A 112 -16.21 -10.35 -12.07
C PHE A 112 -16.04 -8.84 -12.01
N THR A 113 -17.16 -8.12 -11.89
CA THR A 113 -17.17 -6.66 -11.97
C THR A 113 -16.55 -6.04 -10.73
N LEU A 114 -15.54 -5.20 -10.93
CA LEU A 114 -14.94 -4.36 -9.91
C LEU A 114 -15.62 -2.99 -9.90
N PRO A 115 -15.98 -2.42 -8.73
CA PRO A 115 -16.55 -1.08 -8.66
C PRO A 115 -15.58 -0.03 -9.19
N GLY A 116 -16.08 0.87 -10.03
CA GLY A 116 -15.26 1.87 -10.73
C GLY A 116 -14.69 1.39 -12.06
N ALA A 117 -14.95 0.16 -12.45
CA ALA A 117 -14.62 -0.32 -13.80
C ALA A 117 -15.51 0.35 -14.85
N ARG A 118 -14.98 0.45 -16.06
CA ARG A 118 -15.71 0.92 -17.26
C ARG A 118 -16.82 -0.09 -17.63
N ALA A 119 -17.65 0.29 -18.62
CA ALA A 119 -18.73 -0.56 -19.10
C ALA A 119 -18.27 -1.90 -19.70
N ASP A 120 -17.02 -1.97 -20.16
CA ASP A 120 -16.37 -3.18 -20.65
C ASP A 120 -15.73 -4.04 -19.53
N GLY A 121 -15.89 -3.63 -18.26
CA GLY A 121 -15.38 -4.33 -17.09
C GLY A 121 -13.92 -3.99 -16.73
N VAL A 122 -13.24 -3.16 -17.52
CA VAL A 122 -11.84 -2.78 -17.28
C VAL A 122 -11.74 -1.73 -16.18
N LEU A 123 -10.99 -2.05 -15.13
CA LEU A 123 -10.62 -1.12 -14.08
C LEU A 123 -9.34 -0.39 -14.47
N GLU A 124 -9.39 0.92 -14.63
CA GLU A 124 -8.24 1.74 -15.00
C GLU A 124 -7.54 2.33 -13.77
N LEU A 125 -6.21 2.50 -13.86
CA LEU A 125 -5.42 3.11 -12.80
C LEU A 125 -5.86 4.54 -12.50
N ALA A 126 -6.24 5.31 -13.52
CA ALA A 126 -6.76 6.67 -13.37
C ALA A 126 -8.04 6.73 -12.52
N GLY A 127 -8.82 5.65 -12.47
CA GLY A 127 -10.03 5.52 -11.62
C GLY A 127 -9.74 5.19 -10.16
N GLN A 128 -8.47 4.90 -9.80
CA GLN A 128 -8.07 4.49 -8.45
C GLN A 128 -7.56 5.66 -7.57
N GLN A 129 -7.99 6.88 -7.85
CA GLN A 129 -7.59 8.08 -7.09
C GLN A 129 -7.94 8.00 -5.58
N GLY A 130 -8.90 7.16 -5.19
CA GLY A 130 -9.24 6.90 -3.79
C GLY A 130 -8.26 6.00 -3.05
N TYR A 131 -7.34 5.32 -3.74
CA TYR A 131 -6.32 4.44 -3.17
C TYR A 131 -4.94 4.91 -3.61
N GLN A 132 -4.51 6.02 -3.07
CA GLN A 132 -3.18 6.54 -3.37
C GLN A 132 -2.12 5.68 -2.67
N ILE A 133 -0.96 5.55 -3.31
CA ILE A 133 0.25 5.12 -2.60
C ILE A 133 0.43 6.11 -1.46
N LEU A 134 0.65 5.62 -0.24
CA LEU A 134 1.15 6.47 0.83
C LEU A 134 2.31 7.26 0.24
N SER A 135 2.08 8.54 0.02
CA SER A 135 3.07 9.44 -0.53
C SER A 135 4.34 9.25 0.28
N ARG A 136 5.45 8.98 -0.38
CA ARG A 136 6.78 9.14 0.21
C ARG A 136 7.12 10.63 0.29
N ALA A 137 6.25 11.42 0.90
CA ALA A 137 6.70 12.63 1.55
C ALA A 137 7.52 12.14 2.74
N SER A 138 8.73 11.67 2.48
CA SER A 138 9.67 11.34 3.53
C SER A 138 10.53 12.58 3.71
N THR A 139 10.45 13.19 4.87
CA THR A 139 11.47 14.11 5.26
C THR A 139 12.82 13.37 5.33
N VAL A 140 13.87 14.02 4.87
CA VAL A 140 15.25 13.54 5.07
C VAL A 140 15.80 14.02 6.42
N ASP A 141 14.98 14.76 7.18
CA ASP A 141 15.35 15.31 8.46
C ASP A 141 15.44 14.19 9.52
N LEU A 142 16.40 14.31 10.40
CA LEU A 142 16.55 13.45 11.56
C LEU A 142 16.00 14.21 12.78
N PHE A 143 15.19 13.54 13.57
CA PHE A 143 14.57 14.08 14.77
C PHE A 143 15.05 13.33 16.01
N GLY A 144 15.05 14.00 17.14
CA GLY A 144 15.48 13.38 18.40
C GLY A 144 15.05 14.16 19.61
N VAL A 145 15.34 13.59 20.78
CA VAL A 145 15.19 14.25 22.07
C VAL A 145 16.58 14.50 22.65
N ARG A 146 16.86 15.74 23.04
CA ARG A 146 18.11 16.14 23.72
C ARG A 146 17.79 16.83 25.03
N GLU A 147 18.22 16.24 26.13
CA GLU A 147 17.96 16.76 27.48
C GLU A 147 16.46 17.00 27.77
N GLY A 148 15.60 16.08 27.28
CA GLY A 148 14.16 16.18 27.43
C GLY A 148 13.47 17.14 26.46
N VAL A 149 14.19 17.76 25.53
CA VAL A 149 13.64 18.68 24.53
C VAL A 149 13.60 17.98 23.17
N PRO A 150 12.43 17.86 22.54
CA PRO A 150 12.33 17.34 21.19
C PRO A 150 12.80 18.38 20.17
N GLY A 151 13.35 17.91 19.04
CA GLY A 151 13.84 18.82 18.02
C GLY A 151 14.38 18.10 16.78
N ARG A 152 14.89 18.88 15.84
CA ARG A 152 15.52 18.40 14.61
C ARG A 152 17.04 18.41 14.74
N VAL A 153 17.68 17.33 14.29
CA VAL A 153 19.14 17.26 14.16
C VAL A 153 19.54 17.92 12.86
N THR A 154 20.40 18.92 12.90
CA THR A 154 20.89 19.62 11.72
C THR A 154 22.04 18.87 11.06
N GLY A 155 22.27 19.09 9.75
CA GLY A 155 23.24 18.35 8.96
C GLY A 155 24.70 18.53 9.40
N ASP A 156 24.99 19.54 10.21
CA ASP A 156 26.30 19.82 10.84
C ASP A 156 26.45 19.15 12.22
N GLY A 157 25.47 18.32 12.63
CA GLY A 157 25.42 17.70 13.95
C GLY A 157 24.89 18.59 15.05
N GLY A 158 24.38 19.76 14.72
CA GLY A 158 23.65 20.66 15.61
C GLY A 158 22.28 20.09 16.00
N PHE A 159 21.58 20.84 16.85
CA PHE A 159 20.25 20.50 17.29
C PHE A 159 19.38 21.76 17.32
N ASP A 160 18.28 21.71 16.60
CA ASP A 160 17.28 22.78 16.54
C ASP A 160 16.07 22.36 17.38
N PRO A 161 15.97 22.88 18.63
CA PRO A 161 14.89 22.49 19.53
C PRO A 161 13.56 23.06 19.05
N TRP A 162 12.50 22.29 19.16
CA TRP A 162 11.17 22.83 18.96
C TRP A 162 10.76 23.69 20.14
N GLY A 163 10.51 24.97 19.86
CA GLY A 163 10.09 25.91 20.87
C GLY A 163 8.73 25.53 21.49
N ALA A 164 8.59 25.78 22.78
CA ALA A 164 7.33 25.70 23.52
C ALA A 164 6.69 24.29 23.71
N VAL A 165 7.49 23.25 23.79
CA VAL A 165 6.99 21.99 24.37
C VAL A 165 7.15 22.11 25.90
N GLU A 166 6.05 22.29 26.62
CA GLU A 166 6.04 22.43 28.09
C GLU A 166 6.22 21.08 28.82
N VAL A 167 6.57 20.02 28.11
CA VAL A 167 6.75 18.67 28.65
C VAL A 167 8.18 18.20 28.44
N THR A 168 8.73 17.50 29.41
CA THR A 168 10.00 16.80 29.29
C THR A 168 9.78 15.53 28.45
N ALA A 169 10.26 15.54 27.22
CA ALA A 169 10.12 14.40 26.31
C ALA A 169 11.03 13.24 26.71
N ALA A 170 10.47 12.04 26.84
CA ALA A 170 11.22 10.80 27.02
C ALA A 170 11.46 10.11 25.66
N ASP A 171 10.47 10.21 24.75
CA ASP A 171 10.56 9.61 23.43
C ASP A 171 9.73 10.43 22.42
N LEU A 172 9.98 10.25 21.14
CA LEU A 172 9.23 10.88 20.07
C LEU A 172 9.04 9.96 18.87
N ALA A 173 7.93 10.17 18.16
CA ALA A 173 7.69 9.61 16.83
C ALA A 173 7.28 10.74 15.89
N VAL A 174 7.79 10.69 14.67
CA VAL A 174 7.51 11.71 13.64
C VAL A 174 6.88 11.01 12.45
N SER A 175 5.87 11.64 11.85
CA SER A 175 5.26 11.16 10.61
C SER A 175 6.29 11.17 9.47
N LEU A 176 6.05 10.34 8.45
CA LEU A 176 6.99 10.20 7.33
C LEU A 176 7.25 11.51 6.57
N ASP A 177 6.26 12.41 6.53
CA ASP A 177 6.39 13.75 5.94
C ASP A 177 7.08 14.77 6.85
N GLY A 178 7.24 14.44 8.13
CA GLY A 178 7.84 15.34 9.11
C GLY A 178 6.88 16.37 9.73
N ASP A 179 5.61 16.35 9.33
CA ASP A 179 4.64 17.41 9.68
C ASP A 179 3.91 17.15 10.99
N THR A 180 3.82 15.88 11.42
CA THR A 180 3.14 15.51 12.67
C THR A 180 4.10 14.81 13.62
N VAL A 181 4.08 15.21 14.87
CA VAL A 181 4.96 14.67 15.91
C VAL A 181 4.13 14.19 17.09
N ALA A 182 4.44 13.01 17.58
CA ALA A 182 3.97 12.50 18.85
C ALA A 182 5.14 12.48 19.84
N VAL A 183 4.94 13.07 21.01
CA VAL A 183 5.92 13.08 22.11
C VAL A 183 5.36 12.30 23.27
N ILE A 184 6.16 11.44 23.86
CA ILE A 184 5.85 10.75 25.12
C ILE A 184 6.66 11.44 26.21
N ASP A 185 5.99 11.90 27.27
CA ASP A 185 6.65 12.49 28.41
C ASP A 185 7.26 11.42 29.33
N ASP A 186 8.01 11.86 30.33
CA ASP A 186 8.66 11.01 31.33
C ASP A 186 7.65 10.27 32.27
N THR A 187 6.38 10.66 32.23
CA THR A 187 5.28 9.99 32.96
C THR A 187 4.52 8.99 32.09
N GLY A 188 4.84 8.88 30.81
CA GLY A 188 4.21 7.96 29.85
C GLY A 188 2.97 8.51 29.17
N ASN A 189 2.66 9.83 29.31
CA ASN A 189 1.57 10.46 28.56
C ASN A 189 2.04 10.86 27.16
N ALA A 190 1.15 10.75 26.17
CA ALA A 190 1.43 11.17 24.80
C ALA A 190 0.79 12.53 24.50
N LEU A 191 1.58 13.40 23.86
CA LEU A 191 1.14 14.67 23.29
C LEU A 191 1.32 14.61 21.78
N LEU A 192 0.26 14.87 21.02
CA LEU A 192 0.32 15.00 19.57
C LEU A 192 0.40 16.47 19.18
N MET A 193 1.37 16.80 18.33
CA MET A 193 1.56 18.13 17.75
C MET A 193 1.56 18.02 16.23
N GLY A 194 0.91 18.93 15.54
CA GLY A 194 0.85 19.00 14.08
C GLY A 194 1.02 20.43 13.59
#